data_12e9ebf058841bf5131a3aaed0ad1875
#
_entry.id   12e9ebf058841bf5131a3aaed0ad1875
#
_cell.length_a   1.000
_cell.length_b   1.000
_cell.length_c   1.000
_cell.angle_alpha   90.00
_cell.angle_beta   90.00
_cell.angle_gamma   90.00
#
_symmetry.space_group_name_H-M   'P 1'
#
loop_
_entity.id
_entity.type
_entity.pdbx_description
1 polymer ?
#
loop_
_entity_poly.entity_id
_entity_poly.type
_entity_poly.pdbx_seq_one_letter_code
_entity_poly.pdbx_strand_id
1 'polypeptide(L)'
;MGPSTPAAEWSGFAHSYTTGSPAKEDEASTGQKTKEQTRKPPGSATTCDDVNVLVDRSHSLPSDYVPTDLVSLQDYRVPTLGSEVLRREAAEHLGCLVEGATKVGEELVVASAYRSYDEQQLSHDRLMSVFGVGADSMSATPGHSQHQLGTAVDFTNGAAGYQVWAPFAQTSAYWWLEHHAWEYGFVLAYPRGKEEQTGYQWEPWHYRYVGVEDAKRLEKSNLSLQGFLARAGTMPHC
;
A
#
# COMPACT_ATOMS: atom_id res chain seq x y z
N MET A 1 -5.44 41.18 33.78
CA MET A 1 -5.55 41.98 32.53
C MET A 1 -4.39 41.59 31.64
N GLY A 2 -4.62 40.72 30.70
CA GLY A 2 -3.67 40.29 29.69
C GLY A 2 -4.28 40.56 28.30
N PRO A 3 -3.49 40.90 27.28
CA PRO A 3 -4.00 41.44 26.04
C PRO A 3 -4.50 40.30 25.10
N SER A 4 -5.64 40.59 24.49
CA SER A 4 -6.30 39.80 23.43
C SER A 4 -5.54 39.95 22.12
N THR A 5 -5.28 38.86 21.43
CA THR A 5 -4.83 38.82 20.02
C THR A 5 -6.03 38.69 19.07
N PRO A 6 -6.07 39.43 17.95
CA PRO A 6 -7.20 39.40 17.04
C PRO A 6 -7.09 38.21 16.03
N ALA A 7 -8.26 37.68 15.69
CA ALA A 7 -8.45 36.69 14.63
C ALA A 7 -8.20 37.34 13.28
N ALA A 8 -7.44 36.63 12.41
CA ALA A 8 -7.26 37.00 11.01
C ALA A 8 -8.41 36.41 10.18
N GLU A 9 -9.20 37.30 9.59
CA GLU A 9 -10.22 36.99 8.57
C GLU A 9 -9.53 36.66 7.24
N TRP A 10 -9.89 35.53 6.67
CA TRP A 10 -9.56 35.18 5.28
C TRP A 10 -10.75 35.52 4.40
N SER A 11 -10.67 36.64 3.69
CA SER A 11 -11.60 37.01 2.63
C SER A 11 -11.19 36.36 1.30
N GLY A 12 -12.21 35.82 0.60
CA GLY A 12 -12.08 35.02 -0.60
C GLY A 12 -11.58 35.74 -1.84
N PHE A 13 -11.05 34.93 -2.75
CA PHE A 13 -10.97 35.27 -4.18
C PHE A 13 -11.73 34.22 -4.98
N ALA A 14 -12.93 34.59 -5.43
CA ALA A 14 -13.67 33.90 -6.46
C ALA A 14 -13.11 34.30 -7.83
N HIS A 15 -12.60 33.36 -8.62
CA HIS A 15 -12.33 33.57 -10.05
C HIS A 15 -13.41 32.84 -10.87
N SER A 16 -14.21 33.66 -11.51
CA SER A 16 -15.19 33.27 -12.52
C SER A 16 -14.48 32.90 -13.84
N TYR A 17 -14.72 31.69 -14.33
CA TYR A 17 -14.38 31.31 -15.70
C TYR A 17 -15.63 31.33 -16.59
N THR A 18 -15.60 32.21 -17.59
CA THR A 18 -16.58 32.36 -18.65
C THR A 18 -16.52 31.19 -19.62
N THR A 19 -17.68 30.75 -20.02
CA THR A 19 -17.95 29.77 -21.07
C THR A 19 -17.59 30.32 -22.45
N GLY A 20 -16.80 29.57 -23.20
CA GLY A 20 -16.59 29.76 -24.62
C GLY A 20 -16.57 28.40 -25.32
N SER A 21 -17.64 28.11 -26.08
CA SER A 21 -17.66 26.99 -27.02
C SER A 21 -17.14 27.44 -28.36
N PRO A 22 -16.35 26.65 -29.08
CA PRO A 22 -16.55 26.56 -30.52
C PRO A 22 -16.51 25.14 -31.09
N ALA A 23 -17.44 24.93 -32.02
CA ALA A 23 -17.36 24.25 -33.30
C ALA A 23 -16.66 22.90 -33.46
N LYS A 24 -17.43 22.02 -34.08
CA LYS A 24 -17.10 20.73 -34.69
C LYS A 24 -16.06 20.90 -35.82
N GLU A 25 -15.10 19.96 -35.86
CA GLU A 25 -14.52 19.46 -37.10
C GLU A 25 -14.35 17.94 -36.99
N ASP A 26 -14.86 17.26 -38.02
CA ASP A 26 -14.68 15.84 -38.30
C ASP A 26 -13.26 15.62 -38.81
N GLU A 27 -12.57 14.54 -38.39
CA GLU A 27 -11.92 13.60 -39.32
C GLU A 27 -11.21 12.41 -38.63
N ALA A 28 -11.46 11.25 -39.22
CA ALA A 28 -10.63 10.08 -39.45
C ALA A 28 -10.06 9.28 -38.26
N SER A 29 -10.80 8.24 -37.94
CA SER A 29 -10.40 6.87 -37.61
C SER A 29 -8.96 6.47 -38.01
N THR A 30 -8.10 6.22 -37.03
CA THR A 30 -7.05 5.21 -37.13
C THR A 30 -7.11 4.34 -35.86
N GLY A 31 -7.52 3.10 -36.07
CA GLY A 31 -7.69 2.11 -35.03
C GLY A 31 -6.36 1.71 -34.37
N GLN A 32 -6.14 2.16 -33.17
CA GLN A 32 -5.24 1.48 -32.23
C GLN A 32 -6.07 0.48 -31.45
N LYS A 33 -5.88 -0.81 -31.76
CA LYS A 33 -6.35 -1.92 -30.94
C LYS A 33 -5.61 -1.84 -29.60
N THR A 34 -6.23 -1.23 -28.61
CA THR A 34 -5.90 -1.45 -27.20
C THR A 34 -6.04 -2.94 -26.94
N LYS A 35 -4.97 -3.59 -26.53
CA LYS A 35 -5.01 -4.96 -26.03
C LYS A 35 -5.93 -4.93 -24.79
N GLU A 36 -7.13 -5.42 -24.99
CA GLU A 36 -8.07 -5.77 -23.93
C GLU A 36 -7.37 -6.81 -23.05
N GLN A 37 -6.93 -6.39 -21.88
CA GLN A 37 -6.45 -7.30 -20.85
C GLN A 37 -7.64 -8.19 -20.50
N THR A 38 -7.56 -9.44 -20.91
CA THR A 38 -8.56 -10.48 -20.65
C THR A 38 -8.77 -10.58 -19.15
N ARG A 39 -9.93 -10.11 -18.69
CA ARG A 39 -10.42 -10.29 -17.33
C ARG A 39 -10.39 -11.78 -16.99
N LYS A 40 -9.61 -12.16 -15.97
CA LYS A 40 -9.68 -13.48 -15.36
C LYS A 40 -11.10 -13.66 -14.81
N PRO A 41 -11.83 -14.75 -15.15
CA PRO A 41 -13.18 -14.94 -14.65
C PRO A 41 -13.17 -15.11 -13.12
N PRO A 42 -14.20 -14.64 -12.39
CA PRO A 42 -14.32 -14.88 -10.96
C PRO A 42 -14.38 -16.38 -10.68
N GLY A 43 -13.50 -16.89 -9.79
CA GLY A 43 -13.40 -18.29 -9.41
C GLY A 43 -12.22 -19.06 -10.03
N SER A 44 -11.31 -18.40 -10.76
CA SER A 44 -10.04 -19.02 -11.16
C SER A 44 -9.13 -19.18 -9.94
N ALA A 45 -8.66 -20.41 -9.68
CA ALA A 45 -7.67 -20.69 -8.64
C ALA A 45 -6.51 -19.67 -8.72
N THR A 46 -6.27 -18.96 -7.61
CA THR A 46 -5.24 -17.96 -7.51
C THR A 46 -3.93 -18.65 -7.17
N THR A 47 -2.92 -18.54 -8.02
CA THR A 47 -1.57 -19.02 -7.69
C THR A 47 -0.93 -18.08 -6.67
N CYS A 48 0.08 -18.54 -5.93
CA CYS A 48 0.84 -17.66 -5.03
C CYS A 48 1.51 -16.49 -5.75
N ASP A 49 1.69 -16.57 -7.06
CA ASP A 49 2.24 -15.48 -7.88
C ASP A 49 1.23 -14.37 -8.24
N ASP A 50 -0.05 -14.53 -7.90
CA ASP A 50 -1.01 -13.45 -8.07
C ASP A 50 -0.81 -12.39 -6.97
N VAL A 51 -0.70 -11.12 -7.36
CA VAL A 51 -0.51 -10.00 -6.40
C VAL A 51 -1.68 -9.86 -5.43
N ASN A 52 -2.85 -10.41 -5.78
CA ASN A 52 -4.08 -10.34 -5.00
C ASN A 52 -4.35 -11.58 -4.13
N VAL A 53 -3.35 -12.44 -3.92
CA VAL A 53 -3.46 -13.58 -3.00
C VAL A 53 -3.79 -13.09 -1.59
N LEU A 54 -4.83 -13.65 -0.97
CA LEU A 54 -5.15 -13.40 0.42
C LEU A 54 -4.12 -14.07 1.33
N VAL A 55 -3.37 -13.25 2.06
CA VAL A 55 -2.48 -13.71 3.14
C VAL A 55 -2.91 -13.00 4.42
N ASP A 56 -3.31 -13.77 5.41
CA ASP A 56 -3.78 -13.33 6.72
C ASP A 56 -3.54 -14.40 7.78
N ARG A 57 -4.13 -14.27 8.97
CA ARG A 57 -4.00 -15.23 10.07
C ARG A 57 -4.50 -16.66 9.77
N SER A 58 -5.33 -16.81 8.74
CA SER A 58 -5.98 -18.06 8.35
C SER A 58 -5.46 -18.62 7.03
N HIS A 59 -4.77 -17.79 6.25
CA HIS A 59 -4.29 -18.12 4.91
C HIS A 59 -2.79 -17.86 4.85
N SER A 60 -2.00 -18.95 4.76
CA SER A 60 -0.54 -18.91 4.75
C SER A 60 0.03 -19.22 3.38
N LEU A 61 1.24 -18.72 3.16
CA LEU A 61 2.13 -19.11 2.07
C LEU A 61 2.99 -20.31 2.51
N PRO A 62 3.44 -21.15 1.57
CA PRO A 62 4.45 -22.18 1.86
C PRO A 62 5.74 -21.57 2.40
N SER A 63 6.48 -22.33 3.21
CA SER A 63 7.74 -21.88 3.79
C SER A 63 8.84 -21.64 2.74
N ASP A 64 8.77 -22.32 1.62
CA ASP A 64 9.71 -22.25 0.49
C ASP A 64 9.23 -21.29 -0.61
N TYR A 65 8.09 -20.62 -0.44
CA TYR A 65 7.61 -19.66 -1.42
C TYR A 65 8.48 -18.40 -1.43
N VAL A 66 9.06 -18.11 -2.60
CA VAL A 66 9.80 -16.89 -2.93
C VAL A 66 9.31 -16.38 -4.28
N PRO A 67 8.87 -15.13 -4.39
CA PRO A 67 8.50 -14.54 -5.69
C PRO A 67 9.68 -14.58 -6.67
N THR A 68 9.42 -14.95 -7.93
CA THR A 68 10.45 -15.11 -8.95
C THR A 68 10.88 -13.81 -9.63
N ASP A 69 10.13 -12.72 -9.40
CA ASP A 69 10.27 -11.43 -10.06
C ASP A 69 10.70 -10.29 -9.12
N LEU A 70 11.41 -10.63 -8.02
CA LEU A 70 11.95 -9.65 -7.09
C LEU A 70 13.03 -8.79 -7.77
N VAL A 71 12.96 -7.47 -7.56
CA VAL A 71 13.88 -6.47 -8.08
C VAL A 71 14.28 -5.49 -6.98
N SER A 72 15.47 -4.89 -7.09
CA SER A 72 15.94 -3.87 -6.15
C SER A 72 15.10 -2.60 -6.26
N LEU A 73 14.67 -2.06 -5.12
CA LEU A 73 13.97 -0.78 -5.08
C LEU A 73 14.87 0.40 -5.48
N GLN A 74 16.18 0.25 -5.38
CA GLN A 74 17.14 1.25 -5.84
C GLN A 74 17.08 1.47 -7.36
N ASP A 75 16.75 0.42 -8.14
CA ASP A 75 16.60 0.51 -9.60
C ASP A 75 15.41 1.40 -9.99
N TYR A 76 14.45 1.59 -9.08
CA TYR A 76 13.26 2.43 -9.25
C TYR A 76 13.36 3.77 -8.50
N ARG A 77 14.55 4.13 -8.00
CA ARG A 77 14.82 5.39 -7.26
C ARG A 77 13.97 5.56 -6.00
N VAL A 78 13.56 4.47 -5.40
CA VAL A 78 12.82 4.47 -4.12
C VAL A 78 13.83 4.58 -2.98
N PRO A 79 13.73 5.60 -2.10
CA PRO A 79 14.57 5.70 -0.91
C PRO A 79 14.27 4.55 0.06
N THR A 80 15.31 3.88 0.55
CA THR A 80 15.23 2.74 1.46
C THR A 80 16.19 2.87 2.63
N LEU A 81 15.88 2.28 3.78
CA LEU A 81 16.82 2.19 4.90
C LEU A 81 17.85 1.07 4.73
N GLY A 82 17.55 0.08 3.89
CA GLY A 82 18.37 -1.10 3.63
C GLY A 82 18.40 -1.46 2.14
N SER A 83 18.78 -2.69 1.86
CA SER A 83 18.78 -3.25 0.50
C SER A 83 17.43 -3.94 0.25
N GLU A 84 16.38 -3.14 0.08
CA GLU A 84 15.02 -3.63 -0.05
C GLU A 84 14.72 -4.11 -1.49
N VAL A 85 13.99 -5.21 -1.59
CA VAL A 85 13.51 -5.78 -2.86
C VAL A 85 11.99 -5.93 -2.82
N LEU A 86 11.37 -5.85 -3.99
CA LEU A 86 9.92 -5.99 -4.16
C LEU A 86 9.64 -6.67 -5.49
N ARG A 87 8.45 -7.22 -5.69
CA ARG A 87 8.03 -7.72 -7.00
C ARG A 87 8.04 -6.59 -8.01
N ARG A 88 8.46 -6.90 -9.22
CA ARG A 88 8.71 -5.90 -10.29
C ARG A 88 7.55 -4.94 -10.50
N GLU A 89 6.34 -5.45 -10.68
CA GLU A 89 5.16 -4.61 -10.91
C GLU A 89 4.90 -3.66 -9.73
N ALA A 90 4.99 -4.18 -8.50
CA ALA A 90 4.85 -3.36 -7.30
C ALA A 90 5.96 -2.30 -7.17
N ALA A 91 7.21 -2.64 -7.53
CA ALA A 91 8.35 -1.72 -7.51
C ALA A 91 8.19 -0.58 -8.52
N GLU A 92 7.70 -0.86 -9.73
CA GLU A 92 7.40 0.14 -10.78
C GLU A 92 6.37 1.16 -10.27
N HIS A 93 5.27 0.68 -9.72
CA HIS A 93 4.21 1.52 -9.16
C HIS A 93 4.65 2.28 -7.91
N LEU A 94 5.50 1.66 -7.07
CA LEU A 94 6.09 2.31 -5.89
C LEU A 94 7.01 3.48 -6.28
N GLY A 95 7.80 3.32 -7.33
CA GLY A 95 8.62 4.41 -7.87
C GLY A 95 7.78 5.61 -8.28
N CYS A 96 6.65 5.36 -8.96
CA CYS A 96 5.70 6.41 -9.33
C CYS A 96 5.03 7.06 -8.10
N LEU A 97 4.67 6.27 -7.08
CA LEU A 97 4.09 6.76 -5.83
C LEU A 97 5.06 7.70 -5.10
N VAL A 98 6.32 7.28 -4.92
CA VAL A 98 7.36 8.08 -4.25
C VAL A 98 7.65 9.35 -5.04
N GLU A 99 7.71 9.28 -6.37
CA GLU A 99 7.85 10.47 -7.22
C GLU A 99 6.67 11.43 -7.05
N GLY A 100 5.43 10.91 -6.98
CA GLY A 100 4.22 11.69 -6.72
C GLY A 100 4.27 12.43 -5.39
N ALA A 101 4.64 11.75 -4.31
CA ALA A 101 4.84 12.33 -2.97
C ALA A 101 5.94 13.42 -2.98
N THR A 102 7.07 13.13 -3.61
CA THR A 102 8.21 14.07 -3.71
C THR A 102 7.82 15.37 -4.43
N LYS A 103 7.00 15.31 -5.47
CA LYS A 103 6.52 16.50 -6.21
C LYS A 103 5.74 17.49 -5.35
N VAL A 104 5.13 17.01 -4.28
CA VAL A 104 4.39 17.87 -3.32
C VAL A 104 5.17 18.11 -2.03
N GLY A 105 6.44 17.71 -1.97
CA GLY A 105 7.34 17.96 -0.85
C GLY A 105 7.26 16.92 0.27
N GLU A 106 6.59 15.79 0.04
CA GLU A 106 6.50 14.72 1.04
C GLU A 106 7.66 13.73 0.91
N GLU A 107 8.29 13.42 2.02
CA GLU A 107 9.35 12.42 2.12
C GLU A 107 8.75 11.06 2.44
N LEU A 108 9.04 10.07 1.58
CA LEU A 108 8.73 8.67 1.81
C LEU A 108 10.00 7.83 1.70
N VAL A 109 10.27 7.03 2.72
CA VAL A 109 11.38 6.08 2.78
C VAL A 109 10.82 4.70 3.10
N VAL A 110 11.24 3.67 2.38
CA VAL A 110 10.85 2.29 2.67
C VAL A 110 11.81 1.71 3.71
N ALA A 111 11.26 1.31 4.84
CA ALA A 111 12.00 0.69 5.94
C ALA A 111 12.04 -0.85 5.85
N SER A 112 11.03 -1.45 5.20
CA SER A 112 10.91 -2.90 5.00
C SER A 112 10.07 -3.17 3.76
N ALA A 113 10.45 -4.18 2.96
CA ALA A 113 9.69 -4.62 1.79
C ALA A 113 9.55 -6.14 1.78
N TYR A 114 10.10 -6.88 0.80
CA TYR A 114 10.07 -8.34 0.85
C TYR A 114 10.78 -8.85 2.11
N ARG A 115 10.16 -9.84 2.74
CA ARG A 115 10.72 -10.55 3.89
C ARG A 115 10.44 -12.04 3.71
N SER A 116 11.48 -12.85 3.66
CA SER A 116 11.38 -14.30 3.53
C SER A 116 10.68 -14.94 4.77
N TYR A 117 10.28 -16.19 4.60
CA TYR A 117 9.72 -16.98 5.72
C TYR A 117 10.67 -17.02 6.93
N ASP A 118 11.97 -17.29 6.68
CA ASP A 118 12.98 -17.40 7.75
C ASP A 118 13.24 -16.05 8.43
N GLU A 119 13.29 -14.95 7.68
CA GLU A 119 13.43 -13.61 8.27
C GLU A 119 12.19 -13.23 9.10
N GLN A 120 11.00 -13.62 8.66
CA GLN A 120 9.77 -13.46 9.44
C GLN A 120 9.82 -14.28 10.73
N GLN A 121 10.31 -15.50 10.68
CA GLN A 121 10.50 -16.35 11.88
C GLN A 121 11.41 -15.64 12.89
N LEU A 122 12.57 -15.16 12.45
CA LEU A 122 13.52 -14.46 13.32
C LEU A 122 12.92 -13.18 13.92
N SER A 123 12.15 -12.43 13.13
CA SER A 123 11.46 -11.22 13.59
C SER A 123 10.40 -11.53 14.63
N HIS A 124 9.58 -12.54 14.37
CA HIS A 124 8.50 -12.98 15.27
C HIS A 124 9.07 -13.52 16.59
N ASP A 125 10.12 -14.38 16.54
CA ASP A 125 10.75 -14.93 17.73
C ASP A 125 11.35 -13.86 18.64
N ARG A 126 11.91 -12.79 18.08
CA ARG A 126 12.39 -11.63 18.85
C ARG A 126 11.24 -10.94 19.59
N LEU A 127 10.12 -10.72 18.94
CA LEU A 127 8.94 -10.12 19.57
C LEU A 127 8.34 -11.06 20.62
N MET A 128 8.26 -12.35 20.35
CA MET A 128 7.81 -13.35 21.31
C MET A 128 8.68 -13.37 22.57
N SER A 129 9.99 -13.20 22.44
CA SER A 129 10.90 -13.16 23.60
C SER A 129 10.67 -11.94 24.50
N VAL A 130 10.11 -10.85 23.98
CA VAL A 130 9.85 -9.59 24.70
C VAL A 130 8.41 -9.51 25.19
N PHE A 131 7.43 -9.86 24.36
CA PHE A 131 6.01 -9.60 24.56
C PHE A 131 5.19 -10.89 24.80
N GLY A 132 5.79 -12.07 24.70
CA GLY A 132 5.07 -13.34 24.80
C GLY A 132 3.97 -13.44 23.75
N VAL A 133 2.82 -14.03 24.13
CA VAL A 133 1.66 -14.19 23.22
C VAL A 133 1.10 -12.87 22.67
N GLY A 134 1.45 -11.73 23.23
CA GLY A 134 1.11 -10.41 22.70
C GLY A 134 1.76 -10.10 21.34
N ALA A 135 2.87 -10.79 21.02
CA ALA A 135 3.56 -10.62 19.75
C ALA A 135 2.69 -10.98 18.54
N ASP A 136 1.77 -11.92 18.66
CA ASP A 136 0.89 -12.36 17.58
C ASP A 136 -0.04 -11.25 17.06
N SER A 137 -0.34 -10.25 17.88
CA SER A 137 -1.13 -9.09 17.43
C SER A 137 -0.29 -7.98 16.80
N MET A 138 1.04 -8.05 16.93
CA MET A 138 2.00 -7.05 16.49
C MET A 138 2.79 -7.49 15.25
N SER A 139 2.94 -8.80 15.04
CA SER A 139 3.68 -9.38 13.93
C SER A 139 3.05 -10.69 13.49
N ALA A 140 2.93 -10.87 12.20
CA ALA A 140 2.45 -12.11 11.61
C ALA A 140 3.37 -13.28 11.96
N THR A 141 2.79 -14.46 12.19
CA THR A 141 3.56 -15.71 12.24
C THR A 141 4.14 -16.01 10.85
N PRO A 142 5.25 -16.78 10.75
CA PRO A 142 5.85 -17.17 9.48
C PRO A 142 4.83 -17.82 8.52
N GLY A 143 4.89 -17.45 7.26
CA GLY A 143 3.92 -17.84 6.24
C GLY A 143 2.67 -16.94 6.17
N HIS A 144 2.34 -16.21 7.24
CA HIS A 144 1.16 -15.35 7.33
C HIS A 144 1.46 -13.85 7.11
N SER A 145 2.70 -13.53 6.75
CA SER A 145 3.14 -12.15 6.48
C SER A 145 2.92 -11.76 5.03
N GLN A 146 2.29 -10.59 4.81
CA GLN A 146 2.14 -10.01 3.47
C GLN A 146 3.47 -9.62 2.83
N HIS A 147 4.52 -9.42 3.63
CA HIS A 147 5.88 -9.15 3.13
C HIS A 147 6.46 -10.32 2.33
N GLN A 148 6.08 -11.57 2.66
CA GLN A 148 6.55 -12.75 1.93
C GLN A 148 6.00 -12.80 0.49
N LEU A 149 4.87 -12.14 0.20
CA LEU A 149 4.38 -11.98 -1.17
C LEU A 149 5.25 -11.08 -2.04
N GLY A 150 6.12 -10.25 -1.43
CA GLY A 150 6.88 -9.23 -2.15
C GLY A 150 6.01 -8.11 -2.72
N THR A 151 4.86 -7.82 -2.08
CA THR A 151 3.92 -6.77 -2.49
C THR A 151 3.60 -5.76 -1.38
N ALA A 152 4.12 -5.98 -0.16
CA ALA A 152 3.94 -5.08 0.97
C ALA A 152 5.20 -4.26 1.26
N VAL A 153 5.00 -3.03 1.72
CA VAL A 153 6.06 -2.12 2.15
C VAL A 153 5.67 -1.43 3.45
N ASP A 154 6.67 -1.20 4.30
CA ASP A 154 6.53 -0.35 5.48
C ASP A 154 7.21 0.99 5.23
N PHE A 155 6.43 2.09 5.29
CA PHE A 155 6.91 3.44 5.10
C PHE A 155 7.38 4.09 6.41
N THR A 156 8.35 4.99 6.27
CA THR A 156 8.80 5.91 7.30
C THR A 156 9.29 7.22 6.66
N ASN A 157 9.75 8.16 7.49
CA ASN A 157 10.40 9.40 7.06
C ASN A 157 11.21 10.05 8.19
N GLY A 158 11.87 11.17 7.92
CA GLY A 158 12.64 11.91 8.92
C GLY A 158 11.78 12.45 10.06
N ALA A 159 10.54 12.86 9.82
CA ALA A 159 9.62 13.33 10.86
C ALA A 159 9.23 12.23 11.84
N ALA A 160 9.18 10.97 11.40
CA ALA A 160 8.99 9.79 12.24
C ALA A 160 10.30 9.25 12.83
N GLY A 161 11.43 9.94 12.62
CA GLY A 161 12.77 9.52 13.08
C GLY A 161 13.26 8.25 12.39
N TYR A 162 12.79 7.98 11.18
CA TYR A 162 13.07 6.77 10.41
C TYR A 162 12.70 5.47 11.13
N GLN A 163 11.70 5.53 12.01
CA GLN A 163 11.18 4.37 12.74
C GLN A 163 9.84 3.93 12.15
N VAL A 164 9.59 2.62 12.17
CA VAL A 164 8.31 2.01 11.81
C VAL A 164 7.44 1.93 13.07
N TRP A 165 6.60 2.95 13.28
CA TRP A 165 5.78 3.08 14.48
C TRP A 165 4.58 4.02 14.31
N ALA A 166 3.63 3.97 15.27
CA ALA A 166 2.39 4.74 15.21
C ALA A 166 2.53 6.27 15.00
N PRO A 167 3.55 6.99 15.52
CA PRO A 167 3.79 8.41 15.23
C PRO A 167 3.96 8.76 13.75
N PHE A 168 4.29 7.83 12.85
CA PHE A 168 4.27 8.07 11.41
C PHE A 168 2.91 8.63 10.95
N ALA A 169 1.81 8.22 11.58
CA ALA A 169 0.46 8.72 11.32
C ALA A 169 0.25 10.22 11.65
N GLN A 170 1.20 10.87 12.33
CA GLN A 170 1.15 12.30 12.61
C GLN A 170 1.88 13.15 11.57
N THR A 171 2.47 12.49 10.54
CA THR A 171 3.21 13.16 9.47
C THR A 171 2.30 13.55 8.31
N SER A 172 2.65 14.59 7.57
CA SER A 172 1.97 14.98 6.33
C SER A 172 2.09 13.88 5.26
N ALA A 173 3.20 13.14 5.25
CA ALA A 173 3.42 12.02 4.33
C ALA A 173 2.40 10.88 4.54
N TYR A 174 2.06 10.52 5.79
CA TYR A 174 0.98 9.57 6.05
C TYR A 174 -0.35 10.08 5.53
N TRP A 175 -0.68 11.37 5.81
CA TRP A 175 -1.91 11.97 5.31
C TRP A 175 -1.97 11.94 3.79
N TRP A 176 -0.87 12.20 3.11
CA TRP A 176 -0.78 12.10 1.65
C TRP A 176 -0.99 10.67 1.17
N LEU A 177 -0.33 9.68 1.80
CA LEU A 177 -0.52 8.26 1.46
C LEU A 177 -1.98 7.81 1.63
N GLU A 178 -2.62 8.21 2.73
CA GLU A 178 -4.02 7.86 3.01
C GLU A 178 -4.98 8.32 1.90
N HIS A 179 -4.66 9.43 1.22
CA HIS A 179 -5.50 10.00 0.18
C HIS A 179 -5.10 9.63 -1.25
N HIS A 180 -3.85 9.23 -1.47
CA HIS A 180 -3.30 9.07 -2.82
C HIS A 180 -2.69 7.70 -3.12
N ALA A 181 -2.35 6.87 -2.12
CA ALA A 181 -1.66 5.61 -2.37
C ALA A 181 -2.45 4.67 -3.32
N TRP A 182 -3.77 4.67 -3.24
CA TRP A 182 -4.66 3.88 -4.10
C TRP A 182 -4.55 4.24 -5.58
N GLU A 183 -4.19 5.47 -5.92
CA GLU A 183 -3.96 5.91 -7.31
C GLU A 183 -2.80 5.17 -7.95
N TYR A 184 -1.87 4.68 -7.14
CA TYR A 184 -0.68 3.92 -7.53
C TYR A 184 -0.83 2.41 -7.25
N GLY A 185 -2.01 1.95 -6.84
CA GLY A 185 -2.29 0.55 -6.58
C GLY A 185 -1.92 0.06 -5.18
N PHE A 186 -1.53 0.96 -4.27
CA PHE A 186 -1.23 0.64 -2.88
C PHE A 186 -2.40 0.97 -1.96
N VAL A 187 -2.62 0.14 -0.95
CA VAL A 187 -3.69 0.31 0.04
C VAL A 187 -3.15 0.09 1.45
N LEU A 188 -3.69 0.83 2.42
CA LEU A 188 -3.41 0.60 3.84
C LEU A 188 -4.02 -0.77 4.24
N ALA A 189 -3.15 -1.75 4.57
CA ALA A 189 -3.61 -3.12 4.78
C ALA A 189 -4.30 -3.33 6.15
N TYR A 190 -3.89 -2.57 7.17
CA TYR A 190 -4.40 -2.68 8.54
C TYR A 190 -4.92 -1.32 9.05
N PRO A 191 -6.08 -0.85 8.55
CA PRO A 191 -6.62 0.45 8.88
C PRO A 191 -7.24 0.46 10.29
N ARG A 192 -7.25 1.64 10.92
CA ARG A 192 -7.86 1.86 12.23
C ARG A 192 -9.36 1.50 12.22
N GLY A 193 -9.81 0.80 13.27
CA GLY A 193 -11.21 0.38 13.43
C GLY A 193 -11.59 -0.88 12.62
N LYS A 194 -10.59 -1.56 12.03
CA LYS A 194 -10.77 -2.83 11.33
C LYS A 194 -9.99 -3.99 11.99
N GLU A 195 -9.47 -3.79 13.20
CA GLU A 195 -8.62 -4.74 13.91
C GLU A 195 -9.31 -6.10 14.11
N GLU A 196 -10.61 -6.12 14.40
CA GLU A 196 -11.39 -7.35 14.50
C GLU A 196 -11.50 -8.12 13.16
N GLN A 197 -11.47 -7.40 12.03
CA GLN A 197 -11.56 -8.00 10.70
C GLN A 197 -10.20 -8.50 10.22
N THR A 198 -9.14 -7.75 10.52
CA THR A 198 -7.78 -8.06 10.04
C THR A 198 -7.03 -9.00 10.99
N GLY A 199 -7.37 -8.99 12.26
CA GLY A 199 -6.67 -9.69 13.34
C GLY A 199 -5.37 -9.02 13.79
N TYR A 200 -4.99 -7.89 13.18
CA TYR A 200 -3.80 -7.11 13.50
C TYR A 200 -4.17 -5.72 14.00
N GLN A 201 -3.28 -5.11 14.77
CA GLN A 201 -3.42 -3.73 15.20
C GLN A 201 -3.35 -2.79 13.99
N TRP A 202 -3.80 -1.55 14.17
CA TRP A 202 -3.62 -0.51 13.17
C TRP A 202 -2.14 -0.23 12.91
N GLU A 203 -1.73 -0.28 11.63
CA GLU A 203 -0.37 -0.07 11.17
C GLU A 203 -0.32 1.02 10.10
N PRO A 204 -0.19 2.31 10.45
CA PRO A 204 -0.22 3.41 9.49
C PRO A 204 0.93 3.39 8.47
N TRP A 205 1.96 2.61 8.71
CA TRP A 205 3.12 2.45 7.84
C TRP A 205 2.94 1.35 6.79
N HIS A 206 2.06 0.37 7.01
CA HIS A 206 1.99 -0.87 6.24
C HIS A 206 1.03 -0.77 5.06
N TYR A 207 1.60 -0.67 3.86
CA TYR A 207 0.86 -0.59 2.60
C TYR A 207 1.12 -1.80 1.72
N ARG A 208 0.07 -2.28 1.04
CA ARG A 208 0.16 -3.41 0.13
C ARG A 208 -0.28 -3.03 -1.27
N TYR A 209 0.53 -3.43 -2.26
CA TYR A 209 0.18 -3.35 -3.67
C TYR A 209 -0.84 -4.43 -4.04
N VAL A 210 -1.92 -4.02 -4.70
CA VAL A 210 -3.02 -4.88 -5.18
C VAL A 210 -3.41 -4.57 -6.63
N GLY A 211 -2.63 -3.73 -7.30
CA GLY A 211 -2.97 -3.19 -8.62
C GLY A 211 -3.94 -2.00 -8.53
N VAL A 212 -3.83 -1.08 -9.50
CA VAL A 212 -4.55 0.21 -9.48
C VAL A 212 -6.07 0.01 -9.49
N GLU A 213 -6.58 -0.94 -10.29
CA GLU A 213 -8.02 -1.15 -10.40
C GLU A 213 -8.65 -1.71 -9.11
N ASP A 214 -7.96 -2.65 -8.44
CA ASP A 214 -8.47 -3.21 -7.19
C ASP A 214 -8.27 -2.26 -6.01
N ALA A 215 -7.19 -1.50 -5.96
CA ALA A 215 -7.02 -0.41 -5.00
C ALA A 215 -8.14 0.62 -5.10
N LYS A 216 -8.49 1.05 -6.32
CA LYS A 216 -9.60 1.97 -6.59
C LYS A 216 -10.98 1.42 -6.21
N ARG A 217 -11.18 0.10 -6.33
CA ARG A 217 -12.41 -0.57 -5.90
C ARG A 217 -12.49 -0.65 -4.38
N LEU A 218 -11.36 -0.99 -3.75
CA LEU A 218 -11.26 -1.07 -2.29
C LEU A 218 -11.52 0.30 -1.65
N GLU A 219 -10.91 1.36 -2.18
CA GLU A 219 -11.10 2.75 -1.71
C GLU A 219 -12.58 3.17 -1.69
N LYS A 220 -13.34 2.76 -2.71
CA LYS A 220 -14.79 3.03 -2.80
C LYS A 220 -15.64 2.11 -1.94
N SER A 221 -15.05 1.11 -1.33
CA SER A 221 -15.73 0.13 -0.48
C SER A 221 -15.56 0.50 1.00
N ASN A 222 -16.35 -0.10 1.87
CA ASN A 222 -16.14 0.00 3.32
C ASN A 222 -15.52 -1.29 3.87
N LEU A 223 -14.73 -2.01 3.05
CA LEU A 223 -14.11 -3.27 3.44
C LEU A 223 -12.68 -3.05 3.95
N SER A 224 -12.18 -3.99 4.76
CA SER A 224 -10.75 -4.17 4.91
C SER A 224 -10.18 -4.85 3.66
N LEU A 225 -8.87 -4.75 3.44
CA LEU A 225 -8.20 -5.45 2.35
C LEU A 225 -8.50 -6.97 2.39
N GLN A 226 -8.41 -7.59 3.56
CA GLN A 226 -8.72 -9.02 3.74
C GLN A 226 -10.16 -9.34 3.36
N GLY A 227 -11.12 -8.52 3.80
CA GLY A 227 -12.53 -8.68 3.45
C GLY A 227 -12.80 -8.50 1.95
N PHE A 228 -12.08 -7.61 1.29
CA PHE A 228 -12.15 -7.41 -0.16
C PHE A 228 -11.60 -8.61 -0.94
N LEU A 229 -10.40 -9.08 -0.59
CA LEU A 229 -9.76 -10.22 -1.23
C LEU A 229 -10.53 -11.53 -1.00
N ALA A 230 -11.05 -11.75 0.21
CA ALA A 230 -11.88 -12.91 0.52
C ALA A 230 -13.15 -12.97 -0.36
N ARG A 231 -13.81 -11.81 -0.60
CA ARG A 231 -14.97 -11.75 -1.52
C ARG A 231 -14.61 -11.99 -2.97
N ALA A 232 -13.40 -11.62 -3.39
CA ALA A 232 -12.90 -11.90 -4.72
C ALA A 232 -12.53 -13.38 -4.94
N GLY A 233 -12.48 -14.19 -3.88
CA GLY A 233 -12.13 -15.61 -3.93
C GLY A 233 -10.63 -15.83 -4.21
N THR A 234 -9.78 -14.91 -3.82
CA THR A 234 -8.32 -14.91 -4.08
C THR A 234 -7.54 -15.73 -3.04
N MET A 235 -8.04 -16.92 -2.70
CA MET A 235 -7.38 -17.82 -1.75
C MET A 235 -6.06 -18.37 -2.32
N PRO A 236 -5.02 -18.58 -1.47
CA PRO A 236 -3.79 -19.20 -1.93
C PRO A 236 -4.05 -20.67 -2.32
N HIS A 237 -3.59 -21.05 -3.49
CA HIS A 237 -3.56 -22.43 -4.00
C HIS A 237 -2.14 -22.72 -4.47
N CYS A 238 -1.25 -22.78 -3.51
CA CYS A 238 0.13 -23.19 -3.67
C CYS A 238 0.48 -24.27 -2.61
#